data_558ff27ec8766399683339cc135b1f5c
#
_entry.id   558ff27ec8766399683339cc135b1f5c
#
_cell.length_a   1.000
_cell.length_b   1.000
_cell.length_c   1.000
_cell.angle_alpha   90.00
_cell.angle_beta   90.00
_cell.angle_gamma   90.00
#
_symmetry.space_group_name_H-M   'P 1'
#
loop_
_entity.id
_entity.type
_entity.pdbx_description
1 polymer ?
#
loop_
_entity_poly.entity_id
_entity_poly.type
_entity_poly.pdbx_seq_one_letter_code
_entity_poly.pdbx_strand_id
1 'polypeptide(L)'
;MRRLAPLAVLLATSWLATAAALRLNVVLIIADDMNDYGFYRTLPGVQMPQLDSFKKSAVLFSHSYCAALSCVPSRAAFFSGQYPSTTGSYLNGSDPWTKPAMDGIESRPELFKRSGYTTWVGGKLFHAKITKERERKAFDDVPHGGGFGPFLKEKDQLAGQWWGVGPWEGPDSDFPDVVNAEAAIKFLREPHDKPFFLALGLWRPHSPFTAPKRFFELYDQEKIAFPPPGYQDNDLADVSELARELSAVWGERWEKTGKDHPDLWRRIVWAYLACNSFADWSAGRVLDALDASVCATNTLVIFIGDNGYHCGEKNHFEKSTLWEDAARVPMAIRLPDRRHAGTECPGPVNLVDIFPTLMDY
;
A
#
# COMPACT_ATOMS: atom_id res chain seq x y z
N MET A 1 0.63 -77.06 42.62
CA MET A 1 0.75 -76.61 41.19
C MET A 1 -0.11 -75.37 41.00
N ARG A 2 0.52 -74.20 41.05
CA ARG A 2 -0.17 -72.91 40.80
C ARG A 2 0.29 -72.42 39.43
N ARG A 3 -0.65 -72.32 38.52
CA ARG A 3 -0.39 -71.77 37.14
C ARG A 3 -0.36 -70.25 37.22
N LEU A 4 0.75 -69.63 36.81
CA LEU A 4 0.92 -68.19 36.58
C LEU A 4 0.36 -67.87 35.20
N ALA A 5 -0.60 -66.96 35.11
CA ALA A 5 -1.07 -66.37 33.84
C ALA A 5 -0.15 -65.23 33.44
N PRO A 6 0.17 -65.06 32.16
CA PRO A 6 0.99 -63.92 31.70
C PRO A 6 0.17 -62.64 31.61
N LEU A 7 0.70 -61.59 32.22
CA LEU A 7 0.18 -60.23 32.17
C LEU A 7 0.55 -59.62 30.81
N ALA A 8 -0.41 -59.43 29.94
CA ALA A 8 -0.22 -58.69 28.68
C ALA A 8 -0.17 -57.20 28.97
N VAL A 9 0.98 -56.60 28.83
CA VAL A 9 1.17 -55.13 28.87
C VAL A 9 0.76 -54.56 27.54
N LEU A 10 -0.41 -53.92 27.45
CA LEU A 10 -0.82 -53.10 26.31
C LEU A 10 -0.04 -51.79 26.39
N LEU A 11 0.98 -51.66 25.53
CA LEU A 11 1.63 -50.39 25.23
C LEU A 11 0.67 -49.56 24.35
N ALA A 12 -0.08 -48.66 24.96
CA ALA A 12 -0.80 -47.61 24.26
C ALA A 12 0.22 -46.56 23.75
N THR A 13 0.60 -46.70 22.51
CA THR A 13 1.33 -45.63 21.81
C THR A 13 0.36 -44.47 21.54
N SER A 14 0.34 -43.52 22.46
CA SER A 14 -0.30 -42.22 22.23
C SER A 14 0.46 -41.49 21.10
N TRP A 15 -0.12 -41.54 19.93
CA TRP A 15 0.27 -40.61 18.85
C TRP A 15 -0.14 -39.21 19.29
N LEU A 16 0.78 -38.45 19.87
CA LEU A 16 0.70 -37.01 19.94
C LEU A 16 0.84 -36.52 18.49
N ALA A 17 -0.31 -36.39 17.83
CA ALA A 17 -0.39 -35.53 16.65
C ALA A 17 -0.08 -34.11 17.15
N THR A 18 1.16 -33.69 17.01
CA THR A 18 1.49 -32.26 17.07
C THR A 18 0.61 -31.61 16.02
N ALA A 19 -0.41 -30.87 16.45
CA ALA A 19 -1.18 -30.00 15.58
C ALA A 19 -0.14 -29.08 14.92
N ALA A 20 0.13 -29.30 13.64
CA ALA A 20 0.96 -28.39 12.89
C ALA A 20 0.28 -27.02 13.04
N ALA A 21 1.00 -26.03 13.59
CA ALA A 21 0.47 -24.70 13.75
C ALA A 21 -0.11 -24.27 12.39
N LEU A 22 -1.40 -23.91 12.39
CA LEU A 22 -2.09 -23.54 11.15
C LEU A 22 -1.36 -22.31 10.60
N ARG A 23 -0.70 -22.46 9.46
CA ARG A 23 -0.01 -21.33 8.83
C ARG A 23 -1.04 -20.30 8.39
N LEU A 24 -0.79 -19.03 8.73
CA LEU A 24 -1.69 -17.94 8.40
C LEU A 24 -1.62 -17.60 6.91
N ASN A 25 -2.76 -17.27 6.34
CA ASN A 25 -2.77 -16.53 5.08
C ASN A 25 -2.33 -15.09 5.33
N VAL A 26 -1.79 -14.47 4.29
CA VAL A 26 -1.40 -13.06 4.34
C VAL A 26 -2.05 -12.32 3.18
N VAL A 27 -2.70 -11.21 3.49
CA VAL A 27 -3.20 -10.23 2.50
C VAL A 27 -2.46 -8.92 2.73
N LEU A 28 -1.73 -8.45 1.73
CA LEU A 28 -1.04 -7.17 1.72
C LEU A 28 -1.67 -6.26 0.67
N ILE A 29 -2.26 -5.15 1.11
CA ILE A 29 -2.82 -4.12 0.23
C ILE A 29 -1.92 -2.88 0.31
N ILE A 30 -1.49 -2.38 -0.85
CA ILE A 30 -0.58 -1.25 -0.96
C ILE A 30 -1.24 -0.18 -1.82
N ALA A 31 -1.41 1.04 -1.28
CA ALA A 31 -1.87 2.19 -2.05
C ALA A 31 -0.67 3.04 -2.49
N ASP A 32 -0.60 3.38 -3.77
CA ASP A 32 0.52 4.12 -4.37
C ASP A 32 0.37 5.62 -4.14
N ASP A 33 1.37 6.27 -3.53
CA ASP A 33 1.36 7.70 -3.19
C ASP A 33 0.24 8.13 -2.21
N MET A 34 -0.20 7.25 -1.34
CA MET A 34 -1.20 7.59 -0.35
C MET A 34 -0.57 8.22 0.89
N ASN A 35 -0.85 9.50 1.11
CA ASN A 35 -0.47 10.16 2.36
C ASN A 35 -1.43 9.80 3.51
N ASP A 36 -1.17 10.34 4.69
CA ASP A 36 -1.91 9.97 5.89
C ASP A 36 -3.20 10.80 6.16
N TYR A 37 -3.71 11.54 5.18
CA TYR A 37 -4.91 12.38 5.34
C TYR A 37 -6.15 11.62 5.80
N GLY A 38 -6.32 10.39 5.38
CA GLY A 38 -7.44 9.54 5.79
C GLY A 38 -7.14 8.65 6.99
N PHE A 39 -5.93 8.70 7.54
CA PHE A 39 -5.49 7.82 8.63
C PHE A 39 -5.27 8.57 9.96
N TYR A 40 -4.34 9.51 10.01
CA TYR A 40 -3.95 10.19 11.25
C TYR A 40 -4.17 11.69 11.18
N ARG A 41 -3.69 12.32 10.10
CA ARG A 41 -4.03 13.71 9.83
C ARG A 41 -5.39 13.73 9.17
N THR A 42 -6.40 14.06 9.95
CA THR A 42 -7.73 14.16 9.39
C THR A 42 -7.83 15.41 8.54
N LEU A 43 -7.77 15.26 7.22
CA LEU A 43 -8.23 16.31 6.32
C LEU A 43 -9.76 16.41 6.46
N PRO A 44 -10.31 17.54 6.92
CA PRO A 44 -11.76 17.66 7.11
C PRO A 44 -12.51 17.33 5.81
N GLY A 45 -13.44 16.39 5.91
CA GLY A 45 -14.29 15.97 4.79
C GLY A 45 -13.73 14.85 3.91
N VAL A 46 -12.52 14.33 4.16
CA VAL A 46 -12.06 13.13 3.45
C VAL A 46 -12.99 11.95 3.70
N GLN A 47 -13.36 11.23 2.64
CA GLN A 47 -14.32 10.12 2.69
C GLN A 47 -13.64 8.80 2.35
N MET A 48 -13.30 8.03 3.38
CA MET A 48 -12.66 6.73 3.29
C MET A 48 -13.36 5.71 4.20
N PRO A 49 -14.68 5.44 4.00
CA PRO A 49 -15.50 4.67 4.93
C PRO A 49 -15.06 3.22 5.07
N GLN A 50 -14.48 2.63 4.04
CA GLN A 50 -14.02 1.24 4.06
C GLN A 50 -12.77 1.08 4.94
N LEU A 51 -11.80 1.95 4.78
CA LEU A 51 -10.60 1.98 5.64
C LEU A 51 -10.94 2.45 7.05
N ASP A 52 -11.94 3.32 7.24
CA ASP A 52 -12.46 3.67 8.56
C ASP A 52 -13.08 2.46 9.27
N SER A 53 -13.76 1.59 8.53
CA SER A 53 -14.26 0.31 9.05
C SER A 53 -13.11 -0.65 9.34
N PHE A 54 -12.15 -0.77 8.44
CA PHE A 54 -10.97 -1.62 8.61
C PHE A 54 -10.14 -1.25 9.85
N LYS A 55 -9.90 0.05 10.06
CA LYS A 55 -9.19 0.59 11.23
C LYS A 55 -9.79 0.12 12.56
N LYS A 56 -11.10 -0.02 12.67
CA LYS A 56 -11.78 -0.52 13.88
C LYS A 56 -11.47 -1.98 14.18
N SER A 57 -11.02 -2.74 13.20
CA SER A 57 -10.69 -4.16 13.30
C SER A 57 -9.18 -4.45 13.26
N ALA A 58 -8.34 -3.42 13.18
CA ALA A 58 -6.89 -3.49 13.02
C ALA A 58 -6.16 -2.72 14.14
N VAL A 59 -4.86 -2.95 14.25
CA VAL A 59 -3.94 -2.09 15.00
C VAL A 59 -3.46 -0.99 14.05
N LEU A 60 -3.54 0.26 14.47
CA LEU A 60 -3.07 1.42 13.74
C LEU A 60 -1.66 1.79 14.18
N PHE A 61 -0.79 2.15 13.22
CA PHE A 61 0.56 2.62 13.51
C PHE A 61 0.66 4.11 13.16
N SER A 62 0.45 4.97 14.15
CA SER A 62 0.34 6.41 13.94
C SER A 62 1.64 7.11 13.54
N HIS A 63 2.79 6.45 13.73
CA HIS A 63 4.10 6.93 13.32
C HIS A 63 4.79 5.88 12.45
N SER A 64 4.20 5.60 11.29
CA SER A 64 4.76 4.68 10.29
C SER A 64 5.40 5.46 9.14
N TYR A 65 6.59 5.03 8.73
CA TYR A 65 7.42 5.73 7.76
C TYR A 65 7.89 4.80 6.65
N CYS A 66 7.94 5.31 5.41
CA CYS A 66 8.61 4.62 4.34
C CYS A 66 10.14 4.74 4.47
N ALA A 67 10.86 3.71 4.01
CA ALA A 67 12.32 3.71 4.06
C ALA A 67 12.97 4.60 2.98
N ALA A 68 12.20 4.98 1.98
CA ALA A 68 12.62 5.85 0.89
C ALA A 68 11.42 6.59 0.31
N LEU A 69 11.65 7.80 -0.14
CA LEU A 69 10.65 8.79 -0.52
C LEU A 69 10.26 8.69 -2.01
N SER A 70 10.25 7.47 -2.54
CA SER A 70 9.91 7.17 -3.93
C SER A 70 9.52 5.70 -4.06
N CYS A 71 8.63 5.38 -5.01
CA CYS A 71 7.99 4.07 -5.10
C CYS A 71 8.98 2.91 -5.25
N VAL A 72 9.93 2.99 -6.19
CA VAL A 72 10.89 1.89 -6.46
C VAL A 72 11.73 1.55 -5.23
N PRO A 73 12.46 2.51 -4.62
CA PRO A 73 13.30 2.20 -3.47
C PRO A 73 12.50 1.84 -2.21
N SER A 74 11.33 2.46 -1.97
CA SER A 74 10.48 2.10 -0.85
C SER A 74 9.97 0.65 -0.98
N ARG A 75 9.46 0.29 -2.16
CA ARG A 75 8.98 -1.07 -2.44
C ARG A 75 10.10 -2.10 -2.36
N ALA A 76 11.30 -1.77 -2.87
CA ALA A 76 12.46 -2.63 -2.70
C ALA A 76 12.80 -2.84 -1.22
N ALA A 77 12.73 -1.78 -0.41
CA ALA A 77 13.05 -1.84 1.00
C ALA A 77 12.08 -2.75 1.78
N PHE A 78 10.78 -2.53 1.69
CA PHE A 78 9.85 -3.36 2.46
C PHE A 78 9.65 -4.78 1.91
N PHE A 79 9.97 -5.03 0.62
CA PHE A 79 9.96 -6.39 0.09
C PHE A 79 11.25 -7.17 0.34
N SER A 80 12.37 -6.52 0.57
CA SER A 80 13.65 -7.17 0.87
C SER A 80 14.01 -7.16 2.35
N GLY A 81 13.40 -6.28 3.16
CA GLY A 81 13.85 -6.00 4.51
C GLY A 81 15.19 -5.22 4.57
N GLN A 82 15.60 -4.59 3.45
CA GLN A 82 16.87 -3.87 3.36
C GLN A 82 16.65 -2.38 3.13
N TYR A 83 17.37 -1.55 3.87
CA TYR A 83 17.33 -0.10 3.69
C TYR A 83 17.97 0.34 2.36
N PRO A 84 17.57 1.53 1.82
CA PRO A 84 18.17 2.09 0.62
C PRO A 84 19.71 2.21 0.68
N SER A 85 20.27 2.45 1.85
CA SER A 85 21.74 2.46 2.06
C SER A 85 22.41 1.13 1.76
N THR A 86 21.68 0.02 1.92
CA THR A 86 22.16 -1.34 1.61
C THR A 86 21.88 -1.66 0.14
N THR A 87 20.63 -1.41 -0.33
CA THR A 87 20.25 -1.73 -1.70
C THR A 87 20.89 -0.83 -2.75
N GLY A 88 21.40 0.33 -2.35
CA GLY A 88 21.90 1.36 -3.27
C GLY A 88 20.81 1.98 -4.15
N SER A 89 19.53 1.83 -3.80
CA SER A 89 18.39 2.35 -4.55
C SER A 89 17.76 3.50 -3.78
N TYR A 90 17.89 4.73 -4.30
CA TYR A 90 17.37 5.94 -3.67
C TYR A 90 16.27 6.62 -4.47
N LEU A 91 16.26 6.42 -5.79
CA LEU A 91 15.33 7.07 -6.71
C LEU A 91 14.68 6.06 -7.66
N ASN A 92 13.56 6.45 -8.27
CA ASN A 92 12.98 5.74 -9.39
C ASN A 92 13.95 5.79 -10.59
N GLY A 93 14.04 4.72 -11.36
CA GLY A 93 14.86 4.75 -12.59
C GLY A 93 15.62 3.47 -12.88
N SER A 94 16.00 2.70 -11.87
CA SER A 94 16.65 1.40 -12.05
C SER A 94 15.95 0.31 -11.26
N ASP A 95 15.97 -0.92 -11.75
CA ASP A 95 15.53 -2.06 -10.96
C ASP A 95 16.55 -2.33 -9.84
N PRO A 96 16.19 -2.14 -8.56
CA PRO A 96 17.12 -2.39 -7.45
C PRO A 96 17.59 -3.83 -7.37
N TRP A 97 16.75 -4.77 -7.81
CA TRP A 97 17.01 -6.20 -7.75
C TRP A 97 18.08 -6.70 -8.74
N THR A 98 18.52 -5.84 -9.66
CA THR A 98 19.64 -6.12 -10.56
C THR A 98 20.99 -5.61 -10.02
N LYS A 99 21.00 -4.97 -8.86
CA LYS A 99 22.20 -4.42 -8.26
C LYS A 99 22.99 -5.51 -7.51
N PRO A 100 24.34 -5.50 -7.54
CA PRO A 100 25.15 -6.50 -6.85
C PRO A 100 24.86 -6.58 -5.33
N ALA A 101 24.48 -5.50 -4.71
CA ALA A 101 24.09 -5.47 -3.29
C ALA A 101 22.82 -6.29 -2.99
N MET A 102 22.06 -6.64 -4.02
CA MET A 102 20.83 -7.43 -3.90
C MET A 102 21.02 -8.88 -4.38
N ASP A 103 22.25 -9.28 -4.74
CA ASP A 103 22.54 -10.64 -5.15
C ASP A 103 22.26 -11.62 -4.00
N GLY A 104 21.47 -12.66 -4.30
CA GLY A 104 21.08 -13.66 -3.31
C GLY A 104 20.01 -13.20 -2.31
N ILE A 105 19.55 -11.94 -2.37
CA ILE A 105 18.44 -11.45 -1.53
C ILE A 105 17.11 -11.84 -2.19
N GLU A 106 16.36 -12.69 -1.52
CA GLU A 106 14.99 -13.04 -1.90
C GLU A 106 14.02 -11.92 -1.49
N SER A 107 13.08 -11.62 -2.37
CA SER A 107 11.94 -10.79 -1.97
C SER A 107 10.99 -11.62 -1.10
N ARG A 108 10.17 -10.93 -0.31
CA ARG A 108 9.17 -11.58 0.54
C ARG A 108 8.24 -12.53 -0.24
N PRO A 109 7.68 -12.17 -1.40
CA PRO A 109 6.89 -13.12 -2.18
C PRO A 109 7.68 -14.37 -2.59
N GLU A 110 8.96 -14.23 -2.99
CA GLU A 110 9.82 -15.38 -3.28
C GLU A 110 9.98 -16.30 -2.07
N LEU A 111 10.16 -15.71 -0.88
CA LEU A 111 10.29 -16.45 0.36
C LEU A 111 9.00 -17.19 0.74
N PHE A 112 7.83 -16.55 0.63
CA PHE A 112 6.54 -17.21 0.83
C PHE A 112 6.34 -18.36 -0.14
N LYS A 113 6.62 -18.17 -1.43
CA LYS A 113 6.54 -19.22 -2.46
C LYS A 113 7.44 -20.40 -2.13
N ARG A 114 8.71 -20.15 -1.79
CA ARG A 114 9.67 -21.17 -1.37
C ARG A 114 9.22 -21.90 -0.09
N SER A 115 8.50 -21.23 0.78
CA SER A 115 7.92 -21.81 2.00
C SER A 115 6.61 -22.57 1.78
N GLY A 116 6.19 -22.77 0.52
CA GLY A 116 5.04 -23.58 0.17
C GLY A 116 3.69 -22.85 0.19
N TYR A 117 3.68 -21.52 0.22
CA TYR A 117 2.48 -20.72 0.02
C TYR A 117 2.11 -20.65 -1.47
N THR A 118 0.82 -20.51 -1.74
CA THR A 118 0.35 -20.00 -3.02
C THR A 118 0.56 -18.49 -3.03
N THR A 119 1.26 -17.96 -4.04
CA THR A 119 1.57 -16.53 -4.12
C THR A 119 0.83 -15.89 -5.29
N TRP A 120 0.01 -14.89 -4.98
CA TRP A 120 -0.84 -14.16 -5.92
C TRP A 120 -0.49 -12.68 -5.92
N VAL A 121 -0.49 -12.03 -7.08
CA VAL A 121 -0.30 -10.58 -7.20
C VAL A 121 -1.27 -9.95 -8.19
N GLY A 122 -1.77 -8.77 -7.86
CA GLY A 122 -2.48 -7.87 -8.77
C GLY A 122 -2.01 -6.44 -8.62
N GLY A 123 -1.93 -5.71 -9.73
CA GLY A 123 -1.60 -4.28 -9.76
C GLY A 123 -0.12 -3.94 -9.55
N LYS A 124 0.14 -2.77 -8.96
CA LYS A 124 1.49 -2.23 -8.79
C LYS A 124 2.17 -2.81 -7.56
N LEU A 125 3.10 -3.75 -7.73
CA LEU A 125 3.85 -4.32 -6.62
C LEU A 125 5.31 -3.85 -6.60
N PHE A 126 6.13 -4.31 -7.54
CA PHE A 126 7.56 -3.97 -7.59
C PHE A 126 7.87 -2.68 -8.37
N HIS A 127 6.93 -2.09 -9.04
CA HIS A 127 7.07 -1.06 -10.07
C HIS A 127 7.33 -1.65 -11.49
N ALA A 128 7.05 -0.84 -12.53
CA ALA A 128 6.98 -1.26 -13.93
C ALA A 128 8.29 -1.84 -14.54
N LYS A 129 9.40 -1.83 -13.81
CA LYS A 129 10.72 -2.25 -14.33
C LYS A 129 11.21 -3.60 -13.84
N ILE A 130 10.44 -4.33 -13.04
CA ILE A 130 10.82 -5.68 -12.65
C ILE A 130 10.84 -6.62 -13.86
N THR A 131 11.81 -7.52 -13.91
CA THR A 131 11.88 -8.50 -14.98
C THR A 131 10.76 -9.53 -14.87
N LYS A 132 10.22 -9.96 -16.00
CA LYS A 132 9.23 -11.07 -16.04
C LYS A 132 9.76 -12.36 -15.41
N GLU A 133 11.07 -12.55 -15.41
CA GLU A 133 11.70 -13.68 -14.75
C GLU A 133 11.53 -13.61 -13.24
N ARG A 134 11.78 -12.47 -12.63
CA ARG A 134 11.63 -12.27 -11.19
C ARG A 134 10.17 -12.36 -10.77
N GLU A 135 9.28 -11.78 -11.55
CA GLU A 135 7.84 -11.87 -11.33
C GLU A 135 7.38 -13.34 -11.27
N ARG A 136 7.86 -14.19 -12.21
CA ARG A 136 7.57 -15.63 -12.19
C ARG A 136 8.20 -16.38 -11.03
N LYS A 137 9.37 -15.94 -10.55
CA LYS A 137 9.99 -16.51 -9.34
C LYS A 137 9.19 -16.17 -8.08
N ALA A 138 8.63 -14.98 -8.03
CA ALA A 138 7.92 -14.46 -6.86
C ALA A 138 6.47 -14.94 -6.79
N PHE A 139 5.78 -15.14 -7.92
CA PHE A 139 4.34 -15.37 -7.96
C PHE A 139 3.95 -16.62 -8.77
N ASP A 140 2.90 -17.29 -8.31
CA ASP A 140 2.26 -18.41 -9.01
C ASP A 140 1.20 -17.89 -9.97
N ASP A 141 0.49 -16.82 -9.59
CA ASP A 141 -0.54 -16.19 -10.39
C ASP A 141 -0.35 -14.67 -10.43
N VAL A 142 -0.40 -14.11 -11.63
CA VAL A 142 -0.21 -12.68 -11.92
C VAL A 142 -1.36 -12.23 -12.84
N PRO A 143 -2.53 -11.91 -12.29
CA PRO A 143 -3.62 -11.36 -13.09
C PRO A 143 -3.27 -9.96 -13.63
N HIS A 144 -3.79 -9.65 -14.80
CA HIS A 144 -3.32 -8.56 -15.63
C HIS A 144 -4.19 -7.31 -15.58
N GLY A 145 -3.87 -6.40 -14.70
CA GLY A 145 -4.31 -5.02 -14.77
C GLY A 145 -3.12 -4.12 -14.48
N GLY A 146 -2.34 -3.80 -15.50
CA GLY A 146 -1.16 -2.95 -15.36
C GLY A 146 -1.36 -1.56 -15.92
N GLY A 147 -0.76 -0.56 -15.27
CA GLY A 147 -0.65 0.80 -15.76
C GLY A 147 -1.44 1.85 -14.97
N PHE A 148 -1.10 3.09 -15.22
CA PHE A 148 -1.62 4.25 -14.50
C PHE A 148 -2.98 4.75 -15.05
N GLY A 149 -3.46 4.21 -16.17
CA GLY A 149 -4.69 4.67 -16.83
C GLY A 149 -5.96 4.55 -15.98
N PRO A 150 -7.09 5.04 -16.47
CA PRO A 150 -7.23 5.72 -17.75
C PRO A 150 -6.67 7.15 -17.73
N PHE A 151 -6.34 7.66 -18.93
CA PHE A 151 -5.79 9.01 -19.11
C PHE A 151 -6.82 9.91 -19.77
N LEU A 152 -7.07 11.08 -19.19
CA LEU A 152 -7.92 12.10 -19.78
C LEU A 152 -7.27 12.68 -21.04
N LYS A 153 -8.11 13.01 -22.03
CA LYS A 153 -7.66 13.64 -23.29
C LYS A 153 -7.59 15.17 -23.19
N GLU A 154 -7.59 15.69 -21.99
CA GLU A 154 -7.55 17.13 -21.75
C GLU A 154 -6.23 17.73 -22.24
N LYS A 155 -6.32 18.96 -22.76
CA LYS A 155 -5.18 19.78 -23.17
C LYS A 155 -4.97 20.96 -22.23
N ASP A 156 -5.46 20.88 -21.00
CA ASP A 156 -5.24 21.94 -20.02
C ASP A 156 -3.82 21.86 -19.42
N GLN A 157 -3.44 22.90 -18.68
CA GLN A 157 -2.10 22.99 -18.10
C GLN A 157 -1.82 21.91 -17.02
N LEU A 158 -2.85 21.28 -16.45
CA LEU A 158 -2.69 20.21 -15.48
C LEU A 158 -2.44 18.86 -16.15
N ALA A 159 -2.99 18.63 -17.34
CA ALA A 159 -2.84 17.36 -18.05
C ALA A 159 -1.37 17.02 -18.35
N GLY A 160 -0.57 18.00 -18.74
CA GLY A 160 0.85 17.80 -19.02
C GLY A 160 1.71 17.52 -17.79
N GLN A 161 1.26 17.93 -16.59
CA GLN A 161 2.02 17.80 -15.35
C GLN A 161 1.66 16.55 -14.55
N TRP A 162 0.36 16.16 -14.53
CA TRP A 162 -0.17 15.02 -13.77
C TRP A 162 -0.82 13.96 -14.64
N TRP A 163 -0.61 13.99 -15.96
CA TRP A 163 -1.19 13.03 -16.92
C TRP A 163 -2.73 13.02 -16.92
N GLY A 164 -3.33 14.08 -16.44
CA GLY A 164 -4.77 14.28 -16.32
C GLY A 164 -5.23 14.47 -14.87
N VAL A 165 -6.17 15.40 -14.67
CA VAL A 165 -6.76 15.75 -13.38
C VAL A 165 -8.26 15.96 -13.56
N GLY A 166 -9.08 15.01 -13.11
CA GLY A 166 -10.54 15.13 -13.20
C GLY A 166 -11.29 13.81 -13.32
N PRO A 167 -12.63 13.86 -13.36
CA PRO A 167 -13.47 12.68 -13.39
C PRO A 167 -13.34 11.89 -14.70
N TRP A 168 -13.41 10.56 -14.58
CA TRP A 168 -13.54 9.64 -15.70
C TRP A 168 -15.01 9.32 -15.94
N GLU A 169 -15.46 9.53 -17.19
CA GLU A 169 -16.86 9.29 -17.61
C GLU A 169 -17.07 7.89 -18.22
N GLY A 170 -16.00 7.11 -18.39
CA GLY A 170 -16.07 5.75 -18.92
C GLY A 170 -16.38 4.72 -17.81
N PRO A 171 -16.42 3.43 -18.18
CA PRO A 171 -16.70 2.36 -17.22
C PRO A 171 -15.59 2.17 -16.21
N ASP A 172 -15.95 1.68 -15.03
CA ASP A 172 -14.99 1.37 -13.95
C ASP A 172 -13.93 0.36 -14.38
N SER A 173 -14.24 -0.55 -15.28
CA SER A 173 -13.32 -1.56 -15.82
C SER A 173 -12.14 -0.98 -16.60
N ASP A 174 -12.16 0.31 -16.92
CA ASP A 174 -11.01 0.99 -17.53
C ASP A 174 -9.87 1.20 -16.51
N PHE A 175 -10.18 1.10 -15.21
CA PHE A 175 -9.19 1.23 -14.16
C PHE A 175 -8.52 -0.11 -13.82
N PRO A 176 -7.18 -0.19 -13.91
CA PRO A 176 -6.44 -1.37 -13.44
C PRO A 176 -6.73 -1.75 -11.99
N ASP A 177 -7.02 -0.77 -11.13
CA ASP A 177 -7.38 -0.99 -9.72
C ASP A 177 -8.66 -1.84 -9.60
N VAL A 178 -9.67 -1.58 -10.43
CA VAL A 178 -10.90 -2.36 -10.46
C VAL A 178 -10.65 -3.78 -10.97
N VAL A 179 -9.90 -3.90 -12.08
CA VAL A 179 -9.60 -5.21 -12.68
C VAL A 179 -8.84 -6.10 -11.70
N ASN A 180 -7.84 -5.54 -10.99
CA ASN A 180 -7.05 -6.29 -10.02
C ASN A 180 -7.84 -6.60 -8.75
N ALA A 181 -8.68 -5.69 -8.27
CA ALA A 181 -9.56 -5.95 -7.12
C ALA A 181 -10.56 -7.09 -7.44
N GLU A 182 -11.19 -7.09 -8.63
CA GLU A 182 -12.07 -8.19 -9.07
C GLU A 182 -11.34 -9.54 -9.13
N ALA A 183 -10.12 -9.55 -9.65
CA ALA A 183 -9.31 -10.76 -9.70
C ALA A 183 -8.92 -11.26 -8.30
N ALA A 184 -8.58 -10.34 -7.36
CA ALA A 184 -8.32 -10.68 -5.97
C ALA A 184 -9.57 -11.24 -5.27
N ILE A 185 -10.74 -10.64 -5.50
CA ILE A 185 -12.03 -11.12 -4.99
C ILE A 185 -12.33 -12.53 -5.50
N LYS A 186 -12.09 -12.78 -6.79
CA LYS A 186 -12.26 -14.11 -7.37
C LYS A 186 -11.33 -15.11 -6.68
N PHE A 187 -10.04 -14.80 -6.54
CA PHE A 187 -9.08 -15.65 -5.84
C PHE A 187 -9.53 -15.97 -4.40
N LEU A 188 -9.95 -14.97 -3.63
CA LEU A 188 -10.39 -15.17 -2.24
C LEU A 188 -11.65 -16.05 -2.08
N ARG A 189 -12.47 -16.15 -3.13
CA ARG A 189 -13.69 -17.00 -3.17
C ARG A 189 -13.40 -18.44 -3.56
N GLU A 190 -12.24 -18.72 -4.12
CA GLU A 190 -11.82 -20.08 -4.50
C GLU A 190 -11.36 -20.87 -3.26
N PRO A 191 -11.49 -22.20 -3.23
CA PRO A 191 -10.93 -23.02 -2.18
C PRO A 191 -9.39 -23.03 -2.27
N HIS A 192 -8.71 -23.04 -1.12
CA HIS A 192 -7.25 -23.05 -1.04
C HIS A 192 -6.78 -24.26 -0.23
N ASP A 193 -6.01 -25.15 -0.86
CA ASP A 193 -5.39 -26.33 -0.21
C ASP A 193 -4.10 -25.97 0.54
N LYS A 194 -3.55 -24.77 0.30
CA LYS A 194 -2.32 -24.25 0.90
C LYS A 194 -2.57 -22.85 1.44
N PRO A 195 -1.78 -22.41 2.44
CA PRO A 195 -1.81 -21.01 2.83
C PRO A 195 -1.39 -20.14 1.64
N PHE A 196 -1.89 -18.92 1.58
CA PHE A 196 -1.58 -17.99 0.49
C PHE A 196 -0.98 -16.68 0.99
N PHE A 197 -0.18 -16.08 0.12
CA PHE A 197 0.25 -14.69 0.18
C PHE A 197 -0.37 -13.95 -1.00
N LEU A 198 -1.36 -13.10 -0.73
CA LEU A 198 -2.00 -12.24 -1.71
C LEU A 198 -1.46 -10.82 -1.54
N ALA A 199 -0.91 -10.24 -2.61
CA ALA A 199 -0.49 -8.86 -2.64
C ALA A 199 -1.25 -8.07 -3.71
N LEU A 200 -2.00 -7.06 -3.28
CA LEU A 200 -2.73 -6.14 -4.15
C LEU A 200 -2.10 -4.75 -4.08
N GLY A 201 -1.52 -4.29 -5.18
CA GLY A 201 -0.99 -2.94 -5.33
C GLY A 201 -1.96 -2.05 -6.10
N LEU A 202 -2.61 -1.14 -5.41
CA LEU A 202 -3.45 -0.12 -6.04
C LEU A 202 -2.57 0.96 -6.67
N TRP A 203 -2.97 1.42 -7.84
CA TRP A 203 -2.31 2.54 -8.54
C TRP A 203 -2.75 3.89 -7.99
N ARG A 204 -3.98 3.99 -7.45
CA ARG A 204 -4.46 5.22 -6.83
C ARG A 204 -4.08 5.26 -5.35
N PRO A 205 -3.85 6.50 -4.83
CA PRO A 205 -4.09 7.81 -5.44
C PRO A 205 -2.96 8.41 -6.30
N HIS A 206 -1.96 7.66 -6.75
CA HIS A 206 -0.92 8.17 -7.68
C HIS A 206 -1.55 8.80 -8.93
N SER A 207 -0.90 9.84 -9.49
CA SER A 207 -1.30 10.44 -10.77
C SER A 207 -1.30 9.42 -11.94
N PRO A 208 -2.15 9.59 -12.99
CA PRO A 208 -3.08 10.70 -13.19
C PRO A 208 -4.16 10.75 -12.10
N PHE A 209 -4.55 11.96 -11.68
CA PHE A 209 -5.60 12.12 -10.69
C PHE A 209 -6.97 11.95 -11.34
N THR A 210 -7.23 10.74 -11.80
CA THR A 210 -8.49 10.31 -12.38
C THR A 210 -9.12 9.22 -11.53
N ALA A 211 -10.42 9.30 -11.32
CA ALA A 211 -11.25 8.30 -10.68
C ALA A 211 -12.62 8.30 -11.36
N PRO A 212 -13.46 7.26 -11.20
CA PRO A 212 -14.84 7.31 -11.66
C PRO A 212 -15.58 8.54 -11.08
N LYS A 213 -16.36 9.21 -11.91
CA LYS A 213 -17.03 10.49 -11.61
C LYS A 213 -17.71 10.55 -10.25
N ARG A 214 -18.36 9.47 -9.81
CA ARG A 214 -19.04 9.39 -8.51
C ARG A 214 -18.13 9.68 -7.30
N PHE A 215 -16.82 9.44 -7.39
CA PHE A 215 -15.89 9.77 -6.31
C PHE A 215 -15.55 11.26 -6.27
N PHE A 216 -15.58 11.93 -7.40
CA PHE A 216 -15.49 13.39 -7.47
C PHE A 216 -16.75 14.07 -6.94
N GLU A 217 -17.93 13.49 -7.17
CA GLU A 217 -19.22 13.98 -6.68
C GLU A 217 -19.38 13.88 -5.16
N LEU A 218 -18.53 13.12 -4.47
CA LEU A 218 -18.44 13.12 -3.01
C LEU A 218 -17.96 14.46 -2.43
N TYR A 219 -17.30 15.28 -3.25
CA TYR A 219 -16.63 16.50 -2.81
C TYR A 219 -17.10 17.70 -3.61
N ASP A 220 -17.69 18.69 -2.92
CA ASP A 220 -17.88 20.02 -3.48
C ASP A 220 -16.50 20.72 -3.50
N GLN A 221 -15.95 20.94 -4.70
CA GLN A 221 -14.61 21.51 -4.89
C GLN A 221 -14.44 22.85 -4.16
N GLU A 222 -15.50 23.64 -4.04
CA GLU A 222 -15.45 24.94 -3.37
C GLU A 222 -15.49 24.84 -1.84
N LYS A 223 -15.87 23.68 -1.30
CA LYS A 223 -16.04 23.44 0.15
C LYS A 223 -15.01 22.50 0.77
N ILE A 224 -14.10 21.92 -0.02
CA ILE A 224 -13.02 21.13 0.55
C ILE A 224 -12.16 22.00 1.47
N ALA A 225 -11.52 21.37 2.47
CA ALA A 225 -10.53 22.06 3.29
C ALA A 225 -9.35 22.52 2.43
N PHE A 226 -9.22 23.84 2.26
CA PHE A 226 -8.23 24.43 1.38
C PHE A 226 -7.77 25.79 1.91
N PRO A 227 -6.46 26.10 1.95
CA PRO A 227 -5.34 25.15 1.69
C PRO A 227 -5.36 23.91 2.58
N PRO A 228 -4.62 22.81 2.21
CA PRO A 228 -4.53 21.63 3.09
C PRO A 228 -4.05 22.03 4.49
N PRO A 229 -4.54 21.37 5.57
CA PRO A 229 -4.28 21.80 6.95
C PRO A 229 -2.82 21.90 7.37
N GLY A 230 -1.91 21.24 6.67
CA GLY A 230 -0.47 21.32 6.90
C GLY A 230 0.22 22.49 6.22
N TYR A 231 -0.47 23.22 5.34
CA TYR A 231 0.13 24.35 4.63
C TYR A 231 0.31 25.58 5.53
N GLN A 232 1.45 26.21 5.42
CA GLN A 232 1.77 27.49 6.07
C GLN A 232 2.46 28.42 5.08
N ASP A 233 2.09 29.71 5.10
CA ASP A 233 2.85 30.75 4.37
C ASP A 233 4.27 30.83 4.94
N ASN A 234 5.27 30.92 4.07
CA ASN A 234 6.70 30.98 4.42
C ASN A 234 7.23 29.78 5.22
N ASP A 235 6.62 28.62 5.11
CA ASP A 235 6.97 27.38 5.79
C ASP A 235 8.43 26.91 5.58
N LEU A 236 9.11 27.46 4.55
CA LEU A 236 10.52 27.22 4.27
C LEU A 236 11.46 28.32 4.81
N ALA A 237 10.96 29.29 5.59
CA ALA A 237 11.76 30.43 6.05
C ALA A 237 12.87 30.03 7.03
N ASP A 238 12.61 29.00 7.86
CA ASP A 238 13.55 28.44 8.85
C ASP A 238 14.46 27.33 8.30
N VAL A 239 14.25 26.97 7.04
CA VAL A 239 14.99 25.86 6.37
C VAL A 239 16.29 26.39 5.73
N SER A 240 17.40 25.66 5.90
CA SER A 240 18.67 26.01 5.28
C SER A 240 18.57 26.06 3.73
N GLU A 241 19.45 26.84 3.11
CA GLU A 241 19.49 26.94 1.65
C GLU A 241 19.68 25.58 0.97
N LEU A 242 20.61 24.77 1.49
CA LEU A 242 20.82 23.41 0.97
C LEU A 242 19.56 22.53 1.05
N ALA A 243 18.83 22.59 2.17
CA ALA A 243 17.60 21.81 2.32
C ALA A 243 16.50 22.30 1.37
N ARG A 244 16.43 23.61 1.10
CA ARG A 244 15.53 24.16 0.06
C ARG A 244 15.90 23.69 -1.33
N GLU A 245 17.17 23.69 -1.69
CA GLU A 245 17.66 23.17 -2.97
C GLU A 245 17.33 21.67 -3.13
N LEU A 246 17.57 20.87 -2.10
CA LEU A 246 17.26 19.44 -2.13
C LEU A 246 15.74 19.15 -2.22
N SER A 247 14.90 20.02 -1.65
CA SER A 247 13.45 19.90 -1.74
C SER A 247 12.86 20.46 -3.03
N ALA A 248 13.65 21.19 -3.84
CA ALA A 248 13.20 21.80 -5.09
C ALA A 248 12.99 20.78 -6.23
N VAL A 249 13.26 19.51 -6.01
CA VAL A 249 12.89 18.42 -6.94
C VAL A 249 11.38 18.49 -7.18
N TRP A 250 10.95 18.69 -8.42
CA TRP A 250 9.56 18.96 -8.81
C TRP A 250 9.00 20.34 -8.41
N GLY A 251 9.86 21.27 -7.96
CA GLY A 251 9.47 22.65 -7.61
C GLY A 251 8.71 23.41 -8.71
N GLU A 252 9.00 23.10 -9.99
CA GLU A 252 8.25 23.67 -11.12
C GLU A 252 6.73 23.43 -11.04
N ARG A 253 6.28 22.35 -10.40
CA ARG A 253 4.86 22.07 -10.26
C ARG A 253 4.21 23.02 -9.27
N TRP A 254 4.90 23.34 -8.18
CA TRP A 254 4.43 24.35 -7.23
C TRP A 254 4.38 25.74 -7.87
N GLU A 255 5.42 26.15 -8.59
CA GLU A 255 5.48 27.43 -9.29
C GLU A 255 4.34 27.60 -10.31
N LYS A 256 3.99 26.53 -11.01
CA LYS A 256 2.97 26.55 -12.07
C LYS A 256 1.53 26.38 -11.56
N THR A 257 1.33 25.80 -10.36
CA THR A 257 0.00 25.37 -9.91
C THR A 257 -0.24 25.56 -8.41
N GLY A 258 0.68 26.19 -7.69
CA GLY A 258 0.58 26.42 -6.25
C GLY A 258 -0.12 27.74 -5.88
N LYS A 259 0.48 28.47 -4.95
CA LYS A 259 -0.10 29.66 -4.34
C LYS A 259 -0.60 30.74 -5.32
N ASP A 260 0.13 30.96 -6.41
CA ASP A 260 -0.24 31.97 -7.42
C ASP A 260 -1.35 31.49 -8.37
N HIS A 261 -1.74 30.22 -8.25
CA HIS A 261 -2.80 29.60 -9.03
C HIS A 261 -3.76 28.79 -8.14
N PRO A 262 -4.45 29.45 -7.19
CA PRO A 262 -5.22 28.75 -6.14
C PRO A 262 -6.34 27.85 -6.67
N ASP A 263 -6.95 28.19 -7.80
CA ASP A 263 -7.97 27.35 -8.43
C ASP A 263 -7.41 26.03 -8.96
N LEU A 264 -6.21 26.10 -9.55
CA LEU A 264 -5.51 24.90 -10.04
C LEU A 264 -5.04 24.03 -8.88
N TRP A 265 -4.48 24.65 -7.86
CA TRP A 265 -4.07 23.97 -6.63
C TRP A 265 -5.27 23.29 -5.98
N ARG A 266 -6.37 24.00 -5.78
CA ARG A 266 -7.62 23.44 -5.21
C ARG A 266 -8.13 22.25 -6.06
N ARG A 267 -8.08 22.35 -7.38
CA ARG A 267 -8.46 21.26 -8.30
C ARG A 267 -7.59 20.03 -8.11
N ILE A 268 -6.29 20.18 -7.88
CA ILE A 268 -5.37 19.06 -7.59
C ILE A 268 -5.75 18.38 -6.27
N VAL A 269 -5.95 19.16 -5.19
CA VAL A 269 -6.36 18.63 -3.88
C VAL A 269 -7.69 17.89 -3.99
N TRP A 270 -8.69 18.49 -4.65
CA TRP A 270 -9.99 17.87 -4.90
C TRP A 270 -9.87 16.53 -5.63
N ALA A 271 -9.07 16.47 -6.67
CA ALA A 271 -8.87 15.25 -7.45
C ALA A 271 -8.08 14.18 -6.66
N TYR A 272 -7.10 14.59 -5.87
CA TYR A 272 -6.38 13.68 -4.98
C TYR A 272 -7.32 13.05 -3.93
N LEU A 273 -8.24 13.81 -3.34
CA LEU A 273 -9.27 13.30 -2.43
C LEU A 273 -10.18 12.27 -3.12
N ALA A 274 -10.64 12.55 -4.35
CA ALA A 274 -11.44 11.62 -5.12
C ALA A 274 -10.69 10.31 -5.41
N CYS A 275 -9.39 10.38 -5.72
CA CYS A 275 -8.54 9.22 -5.92
C CYS A 275 -8.32 8.41 -4.62
N ASN A 276 -8.22 9.07 -3.46
CA ASN A 276 -8.17 8.39 -2.16
C ASN A 276 -9.47 7.63 -1.87
N SER A 277 -10.63 8.24 -2.10
CA SER A 277 -11.93 7.56 -1.93
C SER A 277 -12.10 6.39 -2.89
N PHE A 278 -11.56 6.49 -4.10
CA PHE A 278 -11.58 5.37 -5.06
C PHE A 278 -10.65 4.24 -4.65
N ALA A 279 -9.47 4.55 -4.10
CA ALA A 279 -8.56 3.55 -3.55
C ALA A 279 -9.19 2.85 -2.32
N ASP A 280 -9.84 3.63 -1.44
CA ASP A 280 -10.60 3.13 -0.30
C ASP A 280 -11.68 2.12 -0.74
N TRP A 281 -12.51 2.50 -1.71
CA TRP A 281 -13.55 1.64 -2.25
C TRP A 281 -12.97 0.35 -2.87
N SER A 282 -11.86 0.46 -3.61
CA SER A 282 -11.21 -0.69 -4.24
C SER A 282 -10.65 -1.67 -3.21
N ALA A 283 -9.98 -1.15 -2.17
CA ALA A 283 -9.48 -1.95 -1.05
C ALA A 283 -10.62 -2.58 -0.25
N GLY A 284 -11.67 -1.81 0.04
CA GLY A 284 -12.84 -2.26 0.80
C GLY A 284 -13.51 -3.48 0.21
N ARG A 285 -13.70 -3.50 -1.11
CA ARG A 285 -14.29 -4.65 -1.82
C ARG A 285 -13.51 -5.95 -1.62
N VAL A 286 -12.18 -5.87 -1.60
CA VAL A 286 -11.31 -7.02 -1.34
C VAL A 286 -11.37 -7.45 0.12
N LEU A 287 -11.41 -6.48 1.05
CA LEU A 287 -11.59 -6.75 2.48
C LEU A 287 -12.94 -7.41 2.78
N ASP A 288 -14.02 -6.92 2.16
CA ASP A 288 -15.36 -7.51 2.29
C ASP A 288 -15.41 -8.95 1.76
N ALA A 289 -14.76 -9.21 0.62
CA ALA A 289 -14.68 -10.55 0.05
C ALA A 289 -13.88 -11.50 0.96
N LEU A 290 -12.78 -11.05 1.57
CA LEU A 290 -12.04 -11.80 2.56
C LEU A 290 -12.90 -12.10 3.78
N ASP A 291 -13.59 -11.10 4.32
CA ASP A 291 -14.41 -11.24 5.53
C ASP A 291 -15.62 -12.18 5.32
N ALA A 292 -16.10 -12.29 4.08
CA ALA A 292 -17.13 -13.26 3.67
C ALA A 292 -16.57 -14.65 3.33
N SER A 293 -15.26 -14.84 3.30
CA SER A 293 -14.61 -16.10 2.92
C SER A 293 -14.34 -17.00 4.12
N VAL A 294 -14.07 -18.27 3.86
CA VAL A 294 -13.63 -19.24 4.88
C VAL A 294 -12.26 -18.89 5.48
N CYS A 295 -11.51 -18.01 4.82
CA CYS A 295 -10.18 -17.58 5.24
C CYS A 295 -10.20 -16.39 6.22
N ALA A 296 -11.36 -15.80 6.51
CA ALA A 296 -11.51 -14.59 7.35
C ALA A 296 -10.81 -14.67 8.71
N THR A 297 -10.87 -15.84 9.36
CA THR A 297 -10.34 -16.07 10.72
C THR A 297 -8.91 -16.61 10.74
N ASN A 298 -8.31 -16.86 9.58
CA ASN A 298 -6.94 -17.38 9.44
C ASN A 298 -6.07 -16.49 8.54
N THR A 299 -6.39 -15.20 8.43
CA THR A 299 -5.66 -14.27 7.54
C THR A 299 -5.16 -13.06 8.30
N LEU A 300 -3.86 -12.82 8.21
CA LEU A 300 -3.22 -11.57 8.57
C LEU A 300 -3.42 -10.57 7.44
N VAL A 301 -3.96 -9.38 7.73
CA VAL A 301 -4.17 -8.34 6.73
C VAL A 301 -3.32 -7.12 7.06
N ILE A 302 -2.57 -6.64 6.07
CA ILE A 302 -1.75 -5.44 6.16
C ILE A 302 -2.20 -4.46 5.10
N PHE A 303 -2.51 -3.23 5.49
CA PHE A 303 -2.73 -2.10 4.60
C PHE A 303 -1.63 -1.07 4.80
N ILE A 304 -1.01 -0.60 3.69
CA ILE A 304 0.04 0.43 3.71
C ILE A 304 -0.06 1.40 2.53
N GLY A 305 0.47 2.62 2.71
CA GLY A 305 0.96 3.44 1.61
C GLY A 305 2.44 3.13 1.34
N ASP A 306 2.92 3.19 0.10
CA ASP A 306 4.32 2.93 -0.20
C ASP A 306 5.23 4.13 0.05
N ASN A 307 4.72 5.32 -0.13
CA ASN A 307 5.28 6.62 0.25
C ASN A 307 4.14 7.63 0.42
N GLY A 308 4.42 8.73 1.11
CA GLY A 308 3.47 9.82 1.25
C GLY A 308 3.41 10.74 0.03
N TYR A 309 2.71 11.87 0.18
CA TYR A 309 2.47 12.82 -0.91
C TYR A 309 2.18 14.22 -0.38
N HIS A 310 2.83 15.24 -0.93
CA HIS A 310 2.53 16.64 -0.67
C HIS A 310 1.40 17.14 -1.58
N CYS A 311 0.48 17.88 -1.00
CA CYS A 311 -0.59 18.56 -1.72
C CYS A 311 -0.48 20.09 -1.65
N GLY A 312 0.73 20.61 -1.48
CA GLY A 312 1.07 22.04 -1.37
C GLY A 312 1.83 22.39 -0.09
N GLU A 313 1.87 21.51 0.91
CA GLU A 313 2.66 21.67 2.12
C GLU A 313 4.15 21.83 1.74
N LYS A 314 4.88 22.66 2.47
CA LYS A 314 6.28 22.98 2.17
C LYS A 314 6.51 23.54 0.75
N ASN A 315 5.50 24.21 0.18
CA ASN A 315 5.53 24.71 -1.20
C ASN A 315 5.88 23.61 -2.22
N HIS A 316 5.36 22.42 -2.02
CA HIS A 316 5.72 21.24 -2.77
C HIS A 316 4.50 20.40 -3.17
N PHE A 317 4.61 19.75 -4.33
CA PHE A 317 3.73 18.67 -4.74
C PHE A 317 4.53 17.39 -4.90
N GLU A 318 3.86 16.26 -4.74
CA GLU A 318 4.44 14.92 -4.84
C GLU A 318 5.27 14.53 -3.60
N LYS A 319 6.29 13.77 -3.86
CA LYS A 319 7.17 13.07 -2.92
C LYS A 319 8.62 13.51 -3.15
N SER A 320 9.58 12.72 -2.70
CA SER A 320 11.03 12.96 -2.87
C SER A 320 11.58 14.08 -1.97
N THR A 321 10.92 14.36 -0.86
CA THR A 321 11.39 15.24 0.20
C THR A 321 11.50 14.49 1.52
N LEU A 322 12.28 14.98 2.48
CA LEU A 322 12.40 14.38 3.82
C LEU A 322 11.33 14.85 4.83
N TRP A 323 10.32 15.60 4.35
CA TRP A 323 9.24 16.07 5.19
C TRP A 323 8.25 14.96 5.51
N GLU A 324 7.52 15.13 6.61
CA GLU A 324 6.49 14.19 7.09
C GLU A 324 5.49 13.79 5.99
N ASP A 325 5.08 14.75 5.16
CA ASP A 325 4.08 14.53 4.10
C ASP A 325 4.51 13.47 3.08
N ALA A 326 5.82 13.39 2.77
CA ALA A 326 6.37 12.38 1.86
C ALA A 326 6.82 11.11 2.59
N ALA A 327 7.22 11.20 3.86
CA ALA A 327 7.84 10.11 4.61
C ALA A 327 6.81 9.27 5.38
N ARG A 328 5.81 9.91 5.98
CA ARG A 328 4.79 9.27 6.79
C ARG A 328 3.71 8.65 5.92
N VAL A 329 3.37 7.40 6.21
CA VAL A 329 2.46 6.61 5.39
C VAL A 329 1.36 5.95 6.24
N PRO A 330 0.18 5.70 5.67
CA PRO A 330 -0.80 4.83 6.29
C PRO A 330 -0.20 3.45 6.59
N MET A 331 -0.47 2.91 7.77
CA MET A 331 -0.18 1.53 8.12
C MET A 331 -1.19 1.01 9.14
N ALA A 332 -1.83 -0.09 8.82
CA ALA A 332 -2.72 -0.80 9.71
C ALA A 332 -2.57 -2.32 9.53
N ILE A 333 -2.55 -3.06 10.64
CA ILE A 333 -2.41 -4.52 10.64
C ILE A 333 -3.58 -5.14 11.40
N ARG A 334 -4.31 -6.02 10.74
CA ARG A 334 -5.40 -6.80 11.30
C ARG A 334 -4.96 -8.24 11.54
N LEU A 335 -4.91 -8.62 12.80
CA LEU A 335 -4.58 -9.98 13.20
C LEU A 335 -5.78 -10.92 13.01
N PRO A 336 -5.56 -12.22 12.75
CA PRO A 336 -6.65 -13.19 12.56
C PRO A 336 -7.62 -13.27 13.75
N ASP A 337 -7.09 -13.25 14.97
CA ASP A 337 -7.83 -13.32 16.23
C ASP A 337 -8.40 -11.96 16.68
N ARG A 338 -8.20 -10.90 15.87
CA ARG A 338 -8.64 -9.52 16.15
C ARG A 338 -8.12 -8.95 17.47
N ARG A 339 -7.09 -9.56 18.10
CA ARG A 339 -6.47 -8.98 19.29
C ARG A 339 -5.93 -7.58 18.96
N HIS A 340 -6.08 -6.67 19.91
CA HIS A 340 -5.73 -5.25 19.78
C HIS A 340 -6.50 -4.49 18.68
N ALA A 341 -7.65 -5.01 18.21
CA ALA A 341 -8.49 -4.32 17.23
C ALA A 341 -8.90 -2.91 17.72
N GLY A 342 -8.79 -1.94 16.84
CA GLY A 342 -9.11 -0.54 17.12
C GLY A 342 -8.13 0.17 18.05
N THR A 343 -6.99 -0.44 18.36
CA THR A 343 -5.95 0.22 19.17
C THR A 343 -4.92 0.93 18.28
N GLU A 344 -4.21 1.88 18.87
CA GLU A 344 -3.13 2.62 18.23
C GLU A 344 -1.78 2.25 18.83
N CYS A 345 -0.79 2.02 17.97
CA CYS A 345 0.62 1.89 18.33
C CYS A 345 1.31 3.23 18.00
N PRO A 346 1.66 4.05 19.02
CA PRO A 346 2.28 5.36 18.81
C PRO A 346 3.80 5.28 18.63
N GLY A 347 4.40 4.12 18.79
CA GLY A 347 5.83 3.93 18.56
C GLY A 347 6.20 4.09 17.08
N PRO A 348 7.33 4.73 16.76
CA PRO A 348 7.77 4.87 15.38
C PRO A 348 8.15 3.51 14.80
N VAL A 349 7.62 3.21 13.60
CA VAL A 349 7.91 2.01 12.82
C VAL A 349 8.25 2.37 11.39
N ASN A 350 8.95 1.49 10.71
CA ASN A 350 9.30 1.65 9.31
C ASN A 350 8.68 0.51 8.47
N LEU A 351 8.35 0.75 7.23
CA LEU A 351 7.83 -0.30 6.33
C LEU A 351 8.80 -1.49 6.17
N VAL A 352 10.09 -1.29 6.40
CA VAL A 352 11.11 -2.37 6.44
C VAL A 352 10.78 -3.40 7.53
N ASP A 353 10.19 -2.97 8.66
CA ASP A 353 9.86 -3.82 9.81
C ASP A 353 8.76 -4.85 9.47
N ILE A 354 8.00 -4.63 8.40
CA ILE A 354 7.01 -5.61 7.91
C ILE A 354 7.69 -6.94 7.53
N PHE A 355 8.95 -6.89 7.01
CA PHE A 355 9.65 -8.11 6.62
C PHE A 355 9.91 -9.04 7.82
N PRO A 356 10.62 -8.64 8.87
CA PRO A 356 10.83 -9.48 10.04
C PRO A 356 9.51 -9.85 10.72
N THR A 357 8.55 -8.93 10.82
CA THR A 357 7.24 -9.20 11.43
C THR A 357 6.52 -10.38 10.77
N LEU A 358 6.53 -10.46 9.44
CA LEU A 358 5.92 -11.57 8.71
C LEU A 358 6.72 -12.88 8.82
N MET A 359 7.98 -12.83 9.23
CA MET A 359 8.79 -14.03 9.45
C MET A 359 8.55 -14.64 10.84
N ASP A 360 8.10 -13.86 11.79
CA ASP A 360 7.79 -14.30 13.16
C ASP A 360 6.39 -14.96 13.25
N TYR A 361 5.52 -14.72 12.26
CA TYR A 361 4.19 -15.31 12.14
C TYR A 361 4.15 -16.54 11.23
#